data_e383805be8848135b0f357092a714026
#
_entry.id   e383805be8848135b0f357092a714026
#
_cell.length_a   1.000
_cell.length_b   1.000
_cell.length_c   1.000
_cell.angle_alpha   90.00
_cell.angle_beta   90.00
_cell.angle_gamma   90.00
#
_symmetry.space_group_name_H-M   'P 1'
#
loop_
_entity.id
_entity.type
_entity.pdbx_description
1 polymer ?
#
loop_
_entity_poly.entity_id
_entity_poly.type
_entity_poly.pdbx_seq_one_letter_code
_entity_poly.pdbx_strand_id
1 'polypeptide(L)'
;WYRGRATHIHVKVHVGATVTNIGGAIYRKGGHVSHTGQLFVNDTLTDVVAKLSPYVLQKTRQIRNNEDSIYSQSKGSTIIVSIQFLTANSVKGAPKGGITLSINPKAVSIQNERPGGGPPRPPPGGRPPPGR
;
A
#
# COMPACT_ATOMS: atom_id res chain seq x y z
N TRP A 1 -1.97 9.55 2.66
CA TRP A 1 -2.40 9.44 1.26
C TRP A 1 -1.58 10.35 0.36
N TYR A 2 -1.63 10.12 -0.95
CA TYR A 2 -0.95 10.90 -1.96
C TYR A 2 -1.93 11.30 -3.07
N ARG A 3 -1.51 12.24 -3.90
CA ARG A 3 -2.38 12.85 -4.91
C ARG A 3 -2.90 11.81 -5.90
N GLY A 4 -4.21 11.86 -6.17
CA GLY A 4 -4.85 11.11 -7.24
C GLY A 4 -5.24 9.67 -6.90
N ARG A 5 -5.07 9.21 -5.65
CA ARG A 5 -5.41 7.85 -5.25
C ARG A 5 -6.14 7.80 -3.90
N ALA A 6 -7.06 6.87 -3.75
CA ALA A 6 -7.64 6.52 -2.45
C ALA A 6 -6.60 5.85 -1.55
N THR A 7 -6.86 5.79 -0.24
CA THR A 7 -5.95 5.15 0.72
C THR A 7 -5.92 3.64 0.50
N HIS A 8 -4.76 3.10 0.19
CA HIS A 8 -4.59 1.67 -0.11
C HIS A 8 -3.22 1.13 0.31
N ILE A 9 -3.12 -0.18 0.40
CA ILE A 9 -1.91 -0.94 0.69
C ILE A 9 -1.63 -1.87 -0.50
N HIS A 10 -0.43 -1.83 -1.04
CA HIS A 10 0.00 -2.80 -2.05
C HIS A 10 0.25 -4.16 -1.42
N VAL A 11 -0.24 -5.21 -2.03
CA VAL A 11 -0.05 -6.58 -1.57
C VAL A 11 0.51 -7.45 -2.69
N LYS A 12 1.45 -8.33 -2.34
CA LYS A 12 1.93 -9.43 -3.18
C LYS A 12 1.86 -10.72 -2.41
N VAL A 13 1.21 -11.72 -2.97
CA VAL A 13 1.14 -13.05 -2.39
C VAL A 13 2.17 -13.95 -3.07
N HIS A 14 3.10 -14.45 -2.28
CA HIS A 14 4.14 -15.39 -2.74
C HIS A 14 3.77 -16.81 -2.32
N VAL A 15 3.83 -17.74 -3.26
CA VAL A 15 3.61 -19.17 -3.03
C VAL A 15 4.92 -19.92 -3.14
N GLY A 16 5.18 -20.85 -2.22
CA GLY A 16 6.39 -21.68 -2.19
C GLY A 16 7.67 -20.92 -1.85
N ALA A 17 7.57 -19.73 -1.27
CA ALA A 17 8.73 -18.95 -0.83
C ALA A 17 9.14 -19.35 0.59
N THR A 18 10.44 -19.39 0.85
CA THR A 18 11.01 -19.45 2.20
C THR A 18 11.17 -18.02 2.73
N VAL A 19 10.70 -17.80 3.94
CA VAL A 19 10.79 -16.50 4.63
C VAL A 19 11.75 -16.63 5.80
N THR A 20 12.71 -15.72 5.88
CA THR A 20 13.72 -15.68 6.95
C THR A 20 13.73 -14.29 7.58
N ASN A 21 13.75 -14.23 8.91
CA ASN A 21 13.96 -12.99 9.65
C ASN A 21 15.43 -12.93 10.09
N ILE A 22 16.14 -11.90 9.68
CA ILE A 22 17.53 -11.64 10.07
C ILE A 22 17.62 -10.22 10.60
N GLY A 23 17.88 -10.07 11.90
CA GLY A 23 18.02 -8.76 12.53
C GLY A 23 16.79 -7.86 12.42
N GLY A 24 15.57 -8.43 12.40
CA GLY A 24 14.31 -7.70 12.23
C GLY A 24 13.92 -7.44 10.77
N ALA A 25 14.79 -7.70 9.82
CA ALA A 25 14.46 -7.61 8.40
C ALA A 25 13.96 -8.96 7.86
N ILE A 26 12.89 -8.88 7.05
CA ILE A 26 12.28 -10.07 6.45
C ILE A 26 12.84 -10.30 5.06
N TYR A 27 13.45 -11.43 4.85
CA TYR A 27 14.00 -11.87 3.57
C TYR A 27 13.15 -12.99 2.98
N ARG A 28 12.99 -12.96 1.67
CA ARG A 28 12.24 -13.95 0.91
C ARG A 28 13.17 -14.59 -0.15
N LYS A 29 13.17 -15.91 -0.23
CA LYS A 29 13.92 -16.67 -1.25
C LYS A 29 12.99 -17.67 -1.94
N GLY A 30 13.09 -17.76 -3.25
CA GLY A 30 12.33 -18.71 -4.08
C GLY A 30 10.85 -18.37 -4.20
N GLY A 31 10.06 -19.36 -4.61
CA GLY A 31 8.64 -19.21 -4.87
C GLY A 31 8.33 -18.32 -6.09
N HIS A 32 7.03 -18.06 -6.28
CA HIS A 32 6.55 -17.16 -7.32
C HIS A 32 5.45 -16.24 -6.77
N VAL A 33 5.19 -15.14 -7.44
CA VAL A 33 4.08 -14.23 -7.10
C VAL A 33 2.81 -14.79 -7.73
N SER A 34 1.88 -15.26 -6.93
CA SER A 34 0.60 -15.77 -7.42
C SER A 34 -0.46 -14.66 -7.58
N HIS A 35 -0.32 -13.57 -6.82
CA HIS A 35 -1.23 -12.44 -6.87
C HIS A 35 -0.53 -11.13 -6.54
N THR A 36 -0.88 -10.08 -7.26
CA THR A 36 -0.50 -8.70 -6.95
C THR A 36 -1.77 -7.85 -6.99
N GLY A 37 -1.98 -7.06 -5.95
CA GLY A 37 -3.19 -6.25 -5.84
C GLY A 37 -3.05 -5.09 -4.87
N GLN A 38 -4.17 -4.45 -4.61
CA GLN A 38 -4.29 -3.35 -3.66
C GLN A 38 -5.44 -3.63 -2.71
N LEU A 39 -5.21 -3.40 -1.43
CA LEU A 39 -6.23 -3.48 -0.39
C LEU A 39 -6.62 -2.06 -0.01
N PHE A 40 -7.90 -1.76 -0.02
CA PHE A 40 -8.40 -0.42 0.25
C PHE A 40 -8.90 -0.30 1.69
N VAL A 41 -8.89 0.91 2.19
CA VAL A 41 -9.41 1.27 3.50
C VAL A 41 -10.76 1.97 3.32
N ASN A 42 -11.71 1.74 4.23
CA ASN A 42 -12.99 2.41 4.19
C ASN A 42 -12.81 3.94 4.32
N ASP A 43 -13.53 4.69 3.50
CA ASP A 43 -13.47 6.16 3.49
C ASP A 43 -13.78 6.77 4.86
N THR A 44 -14.72 6.19 5.61
CA THR A 44 -15.08 6.66 6.96
C THR A 44 -13.87 6.61 7.91
N LEU A 45 -13.07 5.53 7.85
CA LEU A 45 -11.85 5.44 8.66
C LEU A 45 -10.81 6.47 8.22
N THR A 46 -10.65 6.64 6.90
CA THR A 46 -9.71 7.64 6.37
C THR A 46 -10.10 9.05 6.81
N ASP A 47 -11.40 9.39 6.86
CA ASP A 47 -11.91 10.66 7.36
C ASP A 47 -11.58 10.91 8.84
N VAL A 48 -11.69 9.86 9.65
CA VAL A 48 -11.35 9.95 11.08
C VAL A 48 -9.85 10.16 11.25
N VAL A 49 -9.02 9.38 10.56
CA VAL A 49 -7.55 9.49 10.62
C VAL A 49 -7.07 10.84 10.10
N ALA A 50 -7.69 11.38 9.05
CA ALA A 50 -7.33 12.67 8.47
C ALA A 50 -7.45 13.86 9.45
N LYS A 51 -8.26 13.73 10.49
CA LYS A 51 -8.45 14.76 11.54
C LYS A 51 -7.40 14.69 12.64
N LEU A 52 -6.57 13.65 12.66
CA LEU A 52 -5.57 13.43 13.70
C LEU A 52 -4.21 14.03 13.29
N SER A 53 -3.42 14.48 14.28
CA SER A 53 -2.02 14.83 14.06
C SER A 53 -1.22 13.54 13.80
N PRO A 54 -0.25 13.53 12.85
CA PRO A 54 0.15 14.65 11.98
C PRO A 54 -0.68 14.78 10.69
N TYR A 55 -1.65 13.92 10.43
CA TYR A 55 -2.38 13.81 9.16
C TYR A 55 -3.24 15.04 8.85
N VAL A 56 -3.74 15.73 9.87
CA VAL A 56 -4.51 16.98 9.72
C VAL A 56 -3.75 18.09 9.00
N LEU A 57 -2.41 18.03 8.99
CA LEU A 57 -1.56 18.98 8.29
C LEU A 57 -1.44 18.69 6.79
N GLN A 58 -1.94 17.54 6.33
CA GLN A 58 -1.87 17.15 4.92
C GLN A 58 -2.78 18.03 4.06
N LYS A 59 -2.19 18.76 3.12
CA LYS A 59 -2.91 19.65 2.20
C LYS A 59 -3.39 18.96 0.92
N THR A 60 -2.92 17.75 0.64
CA THR A 60 -3.34 16.99 -0.54
C THR A 60 -4.80 16.57 -0.38
N ARG A 61 -5.63 16.84 -1.41
CA ARG A 61 -7.02 16.40 -1.43
C ARG A 61 -7.06 14.87 -1.31
N GLN A 62 -7.86 14.40 -0.37
CA GLN A 62 -8.17 12.99 -0.23
C GLN A 62 -9.09 12.54 -1.37
N ILE A 63 -8.72 11.46 -2.04
CA ILE A 63 -9.54 10.81 -3.07
C ILE A 63 -10.38 9.73 -2.39
N ARG A 64 -11.67 9.67 -2.73
CA ARG A 64 -12.59 8.65 -2.25
C ARG A 64 -12.40 7.34 -3.01
N ASN A 65 -12.82 6.24 -2.40
CA ASN A 65 -12.72 4.93 -3.04
C ASN A 65 -13.43 4.90 -4.40
N ASN A 66 -14.62 5.46 -4.49
CA ASN A 66 -15.39 5.51 -5.73
C ASN A 66 -14.81 6.43 -6.82
N GLU A 67 -13.91 7.35 -6.45
CA GLU A 67 -13.17 8.22 -7.38
C GLU A 67 -11.88 7.56 -7.88
N ASP A 68 -11.43 6.49 -7.23
CA ASP A 68 -10.20 5.77 -7.58
C ASP A 68 -10.47 4.77 -8.72
N SER A 69 -9.79 4.95 -9.85
CA SER A 69 -9.99 4.10 -11.02
C SER A 69 -9.61 2.64 -10.77
N ILE A 70 -8.57 2.38 -9.96
CA ILE A 70 -8.16 1.01 -9.64
C ILE A 70 -9.21 0.35 -8.74
N TYR A 71 -9.74 1.06 -7.75
CA TYR A 71 -10.83 0.57 -6.92
C TYR A 71 -12.05 0.19 -7.78
N SER A 72 -12.48 1.08 -8.66
CA SER A 72 -13.67 0.89 -9.49
C SER A 72 -13.49 -0.27 -10.47
N GLN A 73 -12.32 -0.40 -11.11
CA GLN A 73 -12.02 -1.44 -12.10
C GLN A 73 -11.77 -2.81 -11.47
N SER A 74 -11.28 -2.85 -10.22
CA SER A 74 -10.90 -4.08 -9.52
C SER A 74 -11.99 -4.62 -8.59
N LYS A 75 -13.26 -4.19 -8.72
CA LYS A 75 -14.33 -4.53 -7.77
C LYS A 75 -13.92 -4.23 -6.32
N GLY A 76 -13.41 -3.04 -6.09
CA GLY A 76 -12.75 -2.61 -4.86
C GLY A 76 -13.55 -2.84 -3.58
N SER A 77 -14.90 -2.91 -3.66
CA SER A 77 -15.77 -3.24 -2.52
C SER A 77 -15.47 -4.63 -1.92
N THR A 78 -14.91 -5.55 -2.70
CA THR A 78 -14.55 -6.91 -2.23
C THR A 78 -13.16 -6.99 -1.59
N ILE A 79 -12.37 -5.91 -1.68
CA ILE A 79 -10.99 -5.84 -1.20
C ILE A 79 -10.77 -4.71 -0.19
N ILE A 80 -11.84 -4.35 0.52
CA ILE A 80 -11.76 -3.45 1.67
C ILE A 80 -11.30 -4.24 2.89
N VAL A 81 -10.26 -3.74 3.56
CA VAL A 81 -9.76 -4.32 4.80
C VAL A 81 -10.74 -4.03 5.93
N SER A 82 -11.18 -5.07 6.63
CA SER A 82 -11.93 -4.91 7.87
C SER A 82 -10.99 -4.42 8.97
N ILE A 83 -11.27 -3.25 9.54
CA ILE A 83 -10.44 -2.62 10.56
C ILE A 83 -11.11 -2.72 11.92
N GLN A 84 -10.36 -3.18 12.91
CA GLN A 84 -10.74 -3.18 14.32
C GLN A 84 -9.76 -2.32 15.11
N PHE A 85 -10.29 -1.48 15.98
CA PHE A 85 -9.46 -0.76 16.95
C PHE A 85 -9.21 -1.64 18.16
N LEU A 86 -7.95 -1.69 18.65
CA LEU A 86 -7.57 -2.47 19.84
C LEU A 86 -8.21 -1.91 21.11
N THR A 87 -8.58 -0.63 21.09
CA THR A 87 -9.35 0.01 22.16
C THR A 87 -10.68 0.44 21.58
N ALA A 88 -11.78 -0.01 22.16
CA ALA A 88 -13.13 0.32 21.69
C ALA A 88 -13.29 1.83 21.53
N ASN A 89 -13.78 2.25 20.37
CA ASN A 89 -14.06 3.64 20.00
C ASN A 89 -12.87 4.61 20.08
N SER A 90 -11.63 4.11 20.08
CA SER A 90 -10.44 4.94 20.13
C SER A 90 -9.53 4.72 18.92
N VAL A 91 -9.34 5.79 18.14
CA VAL A 91 -8.33 5.84 17.06
C VAL A 91 -6.91 6.12 17.59
N LYS A 92 -6.73 6.30 18.90
CA LYS A 92 -5.42 6.53 19.54
C LYS A 92 -4.61 5.24 19.67
N GLY A 93 -5.25 4.06 19.57
CA GLY A 93 -4.56 2.78 19.54
C GLY A 93 -4.19 2.36 18.12
N ALA A 94 -3.23 1.45 17.97
CA ALA A 94 -2.91 0.87 16.67
C ALA A 94 -4.11 0.06 16.15
N PRO A 95 -4.69 0.38 14.99
CA PRO A 95 -5.76 -0.42 14.41
C PRO A 95 -5.21 -1.76 13.91
N LYS A 96 -6.00 -2.83 14.08
CA LYS A 96 -5.74 -4.14 13.49
C LYS A 96 -6.64 -4.31 12.27
N GLY A 97 -6.05 -4.56 11.11
CA GLY A 97 -6.78 -4.87 9.89
C GLY A 97 -6.74 -6.36 9.57
N GLY A 98 -7.83 -6.89 9.03
CA GLY A 98 -7.93 -8.26 8.57
C GLY A 98 -8.67 -8.36 7.25
N ILE A 99 -8.22 -9.26 6.39
CA ILE A 99 -8.87 -9.63 5.14
C ILE A 99 -8.52 -11.08 4.80
N THR A 100 -9.46 -11.80 4.21
CA THR A 100 -9.22 -13.13 3.66
C THR A 100 -9.10 -13.00 2.14
N LEU A 101 -7.96 -13.44 1.59
CA LEU A 101 -7.72 -13.47 0.16
C LEU A 101 -7.75 -14.90 -0.34
N SER A 102 -8.67 -15.22 -1.26
CA SER A 102 -8.65 -16.46 -2.02
C SER A 102 -7.75 -16.27 -3.24
N ILE A 103 -6.77 -17.14 -3.39
CA ILE A 103 -5.81 -17.10 -4.50
C ILE A 103 -5.76 -18.43 -5.25
N ASN A 104 -5.40 -18.40 -6.51
CA ASN A 104 -4.98 -19.57 -7.25
C ASN A 104 -3.47 -19.79 -7.03
N PRO A 105 -3.03 -20.84 -6.30
CA PRO A 105 -1.62 -21.02 -5.98
C PRO A 105 -0.75 -21.35 -7.22
N LYS A 106 -1.37 -21.76 -8.32
CA LYS A 106 -0.69 -22.04 -9.60
C LYS A 106 -0.61 -20.82 -10.52
N ALA A 107 -1.34 -19.73 -10.20
CA ALA A 107 -1.29 -18.53 -11.00
C ALA A 107 0.07 -17.83 -10.84
N VAL A 108 0.57 -17.28 -11.93
CA VAL A 108 1.77 -16.42 -11.93
C VAL A 108 1.31 -15.01 -12.27
N SER A 109 1.46 -14.10 -11.31
CA SER A 109 1.16 -12.69 -11.53
C SER A 109 2.21 -12.10 -12.46
N ILE A 110 1.81 -11.79 -13.68
CA ILE A 110 2.65 -11.06 -14.63
C ILE A 110 2.71 -9.62 -14.14
N GLN A 111 3.88 -9.22 -13.64
CA GLN A 111 4.14 -7.79 -13.49
C GLN A 111 4.34 -7.26 -14.90
N ASN A 112 3.39 -6.47 -15.39
CA ASN A 112 3.68 -5.58 -16.51
C ASN A 112 4.73 -4.60 -15.98
N GLU A 113 6.00 -4.93 -16.14
CA GLU A 113 7.06 -3.94 -16.07
C GLU A 113 6.65 -2.88 -17.08
N ARG A 114 6.44 -1.65 -16.60
CA ARG A 114 6.17 -0.55 -17.53
C ARG A 114 7.31 -0.55 -18.53
N PRO A 115 7.05 -0.64 -19.85
CA PRO A 115 8.10 -0.43 -20.83
C PRO A 115 8.68 0.97 -20.57
N GLY A 116 9.89 1.06 -20.09
CA GLY A 116 10.55 2.33 -19.78
C GLY A 116 10.88 2.60 -18.32
N GLY A 117 10.71 1.66 -17.39
CA GLY A 117 11.30 1.74 -16.05
C GLY A 117 12.81 1.60 -16.13
N GLY A 118 13.50 2.65 -16.61
CA GLY A 118 14.95 2.79 -16.46
C GLY A 118 15.34 2.79 -14.96
N PRO A 119 16.61 2.53 -14.64
CA PRO A 119 17.11 2.55 -13.27
C PRO A 119 16.70 3.88 -12.59
N PRO A 120 16.51 3.89 -11.26
CA PRO A 120 16.16 5.10 -10.54
C PRO A 120 17.11 6.24 -10.93
N ARG A 121 16.54 7.36 -11.36
CA ARG A 121 17.35 8.54 -11.67
C ARG A 121 18.18 8.86 -10.43
N PRO A 122 19.51 9.00 -10.51
CA PRO A 122 20.29 9.43 -9.38
C PRO A 122 19.73 10.77 -8.87
N PRO A 123 19.80 11.04 -7.56
CA PRO A 123 19.33 12.30 -7.01
C PRO A 123 20.03 13.44 -7.76
N PRO A 124 19.33 14.55 -8.05
CA PRO A 124 19.94 15.69 -8.73
C PRO A 124 21.19 16.10 -7.95
N GLY A 125 22.33 16.01 -8.61
CA GLY A 125 23.62 16.31 -8.04
C GLY A 125 23.58 17.72 -7.44
N GLY A 126 23.90 17.81 -6.15
CA GLY A 126 24.05 19.09 -5.48
C GLY A 126 25.03 19.96 -6.27
N ARG A 127 24.63 21.19 -6.55
CA ARG A 127 25.47 22.19 -7.17
C ARG A 127 26.76 22.32 -6.34
N PRO A 128 27.96 22.22 -6.95
CA PRO A 128 29.18 22.45 -6.20
C PRO A 128 29.16 23.87 -5.62
N PRO A 129 29.70 24.09 -4.41
CA PRO A 129 29.77 25.43 -3.82
C PRO A 129 30.61 26.35 -4.72
N PRO A 130 30.27 27.63 -4.82
CA PRO A 130 31.07 28.59 -5.58
C PRO A 130 32.47 28.65 -4.96
N GLY A 131 33.48 28.46 -5.80
CA GLY A 131 34.88 28.56 -5.42
C GLY A 131 35.19 29.95 -4.85
N ARG A 132 35.99 29.95 -3.80
CA ARG A 132 36.64 31.15 -3.24
C ARG A 132 37.73 31.65 -4.17
#